data_60ab1decd9f37b220772edb8d8b67ebd
#
_entry.id   60ab1decd9f37b220772edb8d8b67ebd
#
_cell.length_a   1.000
_cell.length_b   1.000
_cell.length_c   1.000
_cell.angle_alpha   90.00
_cell.angle_beta   90.00
_cell.angle_gamma   90.00
#
_symmetry.space_group_name_H-M   'P 1'
#
loop_
_entity.id
_entity.type
_entity.pdbx_description
1 polymer ?
#
loop_
_entity_poly.entity_id
_entity_poly.type
_entity_poly.pdbx_seq_one_letter_code
_entity_poly.pdbx_strand_id
1 'polypeptide(L)'
;GLGDVYKRQIADYPSNINLIVSDDGYGKNEYIETSRPIVIVTAPGPGSGKMATCLSQLYQEHKRGVNAGYAKYETFPIWNLPLKHPVNLAYEAATADLADVNMIDPFHLEAYGETTVNYNRDIEIFPVLETIFRSIFGECPYKSPTDMGVNMAGFAICDDEACREASYQEIIRRYFASACAVKKGIAMPAELRKQEMLMNSLHLDVSMRKTVPAARAKAAETGAPAAAIELPDGRLVTGKTSGLMGASCAALLNAIKLSAGIDDRVNLISPMVLAPIQHLKIEHLGNSNPRLHTDEVLIALSISAVTNPTAELAMEALASLRGSQVHSSVILSSVDEGMFKRLGMNVTFEPVYQSHTLYHK
;
A
#
# COMPACT_ATOMS: atom_id res chain seq x y z
N GLY A 1 -25.07 20.75 5.64
CA GLY A 1 -25.01 19.49 6.37
C GLY A 1 -25.00 18.35 5.39
N LEU A 2 -24.08 17.42 5.55
CA LEU A 2 -24.11 16.15 4.84
C LEU A 2 -25.28 15.35 5.43
N GLY A 3 -26.32 15.11 4.67
CA GLY A 3 -27.39 14.21 5.04
C GLY A 3 -26.98 12.76 4.76
N ASP A 4 -27.39 11.85 5.60
CA ASP A 4 -27.23 10.42 5.34
C ASP A 4 -28.17 10.01 4.20
N VAL A 5 -27.65 9.31 3.19
CA VAL A 5 -28.42 8.79 2.06
C VAL A 5 -28.49 7.27 2.19
N TYR A 6 -29.70 6.74 2.34
CA TYR A 6 -29.91 5.30 2.46
C TYR A 6 -29.97 4.63 1.09
N LYS A 7 -29.14 3.61 0.90
CA LYS A 7 -29.22 2.67 -0.21
C LYS A 7 -29.71 1.32 0.32
N ARG A 8 -30.80 0.84 -0.22
CA ARG A 8 -31.39 -0.43 0.21
C ARG A 8 -30.67 -1.59 -0.45
N GLN A 9 -30.57 -2.70 0.28
CA GLN A 9 -30.18 -3.96 -0.32
C GLN A 9 -31.31 -4.46 -1.22
N ILE A 10 -30.97 -4.77 -2.46
CA ILE A 10 -31.90 -5.33 -3.43
C ILE A 10 -31.66 -6.84 -3.44
N ALA A 11 -32.74 -7.62 -3.32
CA ALA A 11 -32.65 -9.08 -3.32
C ALA A 11 -32.02 -9.58 -4.63
N ASP A 12 -31.18 -10.60 -4.52
CA ASP A 12 -30.51 -11.26 -5.64
C ASP A 12 -29.64 -10.33 -6.52
N TYR A 13 -29.12 -9.24 -5.91
CA TYR A 13 -28.16 -8.38 -6.60
C TYR A 13 -26.81 -9.12 -6.81
N PRO A 14 -26.19 -9.07 -8.02
CA PRO A 14 -26.59 -8.34 -9.22
C PRO A 14 -27.37 -9.18 -10.27
N SER A 15 -27.90 -10.32 -9.90
CA SER A 15 -28.47 -11.30 -10.87
C SER A 15 -29.89 -10.95 -11.32
N ASN A 16 -30.72 -10.35 -10.47
CA ASN A 16 -32.11 -10.03 -10.78
C ASN A 16 -32.24 -8.62 -11.36
N ILE A 17 -31.81 -8.43 -12.62
CA ILE A 17 -31.76 -7.12 -13.27
C ILE A 17 -33.16 -6.48 -13.38
N ASN A 18 -34.19 -7.27 -13.63
CA ASN A 18 -35.56 -6.76 -13.74
C ASN A 18 -36.04 -6.12 -12.43
N LEU A 19 -35.69 -6.69 -11.30
CA LEU A 19 -35.98 -6.08 -10.00
C LEU A 19 -35.06 -4.88 -9.74
N ILE A 20 -33.78 -5.01 -10.05
CA ILE A 20 -32.76 -3.97 -9.81
C ILE A 20 -33.14 -2.68 -10.53
N VAL A 21 -33.46 -2.76 -11.84
CA VAL A 21 -33.84 -1.61 -12.68
C VAL A 21 -35.36 -1.45 -12.69
N SER A 22 -35.93 -1.24 -11.52
CA SER A 22 -37.37 -1.02 -11.32
C SER A 22 -37.64 -0.03 -10.19
N ASP A 23 -38.92 0.35 -10.07
CA ASP A 23 -39.36 1.21 -8.96
C ASP A 23 -39.26 0.51 -7.61
N ASP A 24 -39.29 -0.82 -7.57
CA ASP A 24 -39.08 -1.63 -6.38
C ASP A 24 -37.61 -1.87 -6.04
N GLY A 25 -36.71 -1.69 -7.02
CA GLY A 25 -35.26 -1.77 -6.88
C GLY A 25 -34.63 -0.39 -6.70
N TYR A 26 -33.99 0.11 -7.76
CA TYR A 26 -33.33 1.42 -7.74
C TYR A 26 -34.29 2.58 -7.44
N GLY A 27 -35.59 2.44 -7.78
CA GLY A 27 -36.60 3.45 -7.49
C GLY A 27 -36.87 3.68 -6.01
N LYS A 28 -36.61 2.67 -5.16
CA LYS A 28 -36.72 2.80 -3.69
C LYS A 28 -35.53 3.42 -3.02
N ASN A 29 -34.42 3.60 -3.72
CA ASN A 29 -33.26 4.29 -3.17
C ASN A 29 -33.51 5.79 -3.13
N GLU A 30 -32.94 6.45 -2.14
CA GLU A 30 -33.03 7.90 -2.05
C GLU A 30 -32.30 8.57 -3.22
N TYR A 31 -32.94 9.59 -3.78
CA TYR A 31 -32.33 10.43 -4.80
C TYR A 31 -31.33 11.40 -4.13
N ILE A 32 -30.17 11.54 -4.74
CA ILE A 32 -29.15 12.48 -4.29
C ILE A 32 -29.27 13.76 -5.12
N GLU A 33 -29.71 14.85 -4.50
CA GLU A 33 -29.73 16.14 -5.17
C GLU A 33 -28.29 16.64 -5.45
N THR A 34 -28.02 16.96 -6.71
CA THR A 34 -26.72 17.43 -7.15
C THR A 34 -26.86 18.77 -7.83
N SER A 35 -25.91 19.67 -7.60
CA SER A 35 -25.90 21.03 -8.16
C SER A 35 -24.77 21.27 -9.16
N ARG A 36 -23.96 20.24 -9.45
CA ARG A 36 -22.80 20.32 -10.33
C ARG A 36 -22.88 19.30 -11.45
N PRO A 37 -22.33 19.61 -12.65
CA PRO A 37 -22.35 18.70 -13.78
C PRO A 37 -21.47 17.47 -13.58
N ILE A 38 -20.49 17.50 -12.69
CA ILE A 38 -19.63 16.35 -12.35
C ILE A 38 -19.82 16.03 -10.88
N VAL A 39 -20.19 14.78 -10.61
CA VAL A 39 -20.38 14.23 -9.26
C VAL A 39 -19.44 13.06 -9.05
N ILE A 40 -18.58 13.17 -8.03
CA ILE A 40 -17.61 12.13 -7.70
C ILE A 40 -18.16 11.29 -6.54
N VAL A 41 -18.28 9.97 -6.77
CA VAL A 41 -18.64 8.99 -5.76
C VAL A 41 -17.38 8.25 -5.29
N THR A 42 -17.04 8.39 -4.02
CA THR A 42 -15.87 7.76 -3.40
C THR A 42 -16.26 6.93 -2.20
N ALA A 43 -15.44 5.95 -1.84
CA ALA A 43 -15.63 5.10 -0.67
C ALA A 43 -14.32 4.43 -0.24
N PRO A 44 -14.22 3.88 1.00
CA PRO A 44 -12.97 3.39 1.58
C PRO A 44 -12.28 2.24 0.84
N GLY A 45 -13.02 1.45 0.03
CA GLY A 45 -12.40 0.31 -0.63
C GLY A 45 -13.30 -0.41 -1.66
N PRO A 46 -12.83 -1.50 -2.23
CA PRO A 46 -13.60 -2.39 -3.10
C PRO A 46 -14.85 -2.93 -2.39
N GLY A 47 -15.90 -3.25 -3.13
CA GLY A 47 -17.13 -3.81 -2.57
C GLY A 47 -17.97 -2.86 -1.72
N SER A 48 -17.59 -1.58 -1.58
CA SER A 48 -18.30 -0.58 -0.75
C SER A 48 -19.55 0.02 -1.40
N GLY A 49 -19.99 -0.50 -2.54
CA GLY A 49 -21.27 -0.12 -3.17
C GLY A 49 -21.22 1.13 -4.06
N LYS A 50 -20.02 1.67 -4.39
CA LYS A 50 -19.87 2.84 -5.28
C LYS A 50 -20.64 2.70 -6.59
N MET A 51 -20.44 1.60 -7.30
CA MET A 51 -21.08 1.33 -8.59
C MET A 51 -22.61 1.25 -8.42
N ALA A 52 -23.12 0.50 -7.45
CA ALA A 52 -24.56 0.41 -7.20
C ALA A 52 -25.17 1.78 -6.88
N THR A 53 -24.46 2.64 -6.16
CA THR A 53 -24.90 4.02 -5.89
C THR A 53 -24.96 4.84 -7.18
N CYS A 54 -23.94 4.78 -8.04
CA CYS A 54 -23.96 5.47 -9.32
C CYS A 54 -25.08 4.99 -10.23
N LEU A 55 -25.25 3.68 -10.39
CA LEU A 55 -26.30 3.11 -11.25
C LEU A 55 -27.69 3.43 -10.74
N SER A 56 -27.90 3.40 -9.42
CA SER A 56 -29.16 3.83 -8.80
C SER A 56 -29.46 5.31 -9.07
N GLN A 57 -28.44 6.16 -8.97
CA GLN A 57 -28.58 7.58 -9.29
C GLN A 57 -28.92 7.80 -10.77
N LEU A 58 -28.22 7.10 -11.68
CA LEU A 58 -28.50 7.16 -13.12
C LEU A 58 -29.95 6.76 -13.45
N TYR A 59 -30.47 5.70 -12.84
CA TYR A 59 -31.87 5.31 -12.97
C TYR A 59 -32.81 6.44 -12.56
N GLN A 60 -32.54 7.06 -11.43
CA GLN A 60 -33.34 8.17 -10.90
C GLN A 60 -33.25 9.43 -11.77
N GLU A 61 -32.06 9.76 -12.30
CA GLU A 61 -31.84 10.89 -13.23
C GLU A 61 -32.60 10.66 -14.53
N HIS A 62 -32.50 9.46 -15.11
CA HIS A 62 -33.22 9.12 -16.33
C HIS A 62 -34.74 9.25 -16.17
N LYS A 63 -35.29 8.78 -15.04
CA LYS A 63 -36.72 8.94 -14.73
C LYS A 63 -37.15 10.42 -14.61
N ARG A 64 -36.23 11.30 -14.28
CA ARG A 64 -36.45 12.76 -14.20
C ARG A 64 -36.19 13.48 -15.52
N GLY A 65 -35.86 12.74 -16.59
CA GLY A 65 -35.54 13.31 -17.89
C GLY A 65 -34.14 13.96 -17.97
N VAL A 66 -33.26 13.66 -17.00
CA VAL A 66 -31.88 14.15 -17.02
C VAL A 66 -31.02 13.13 -17.77
N ASN A 67 -30.30 13.61 -18.78
CA ASN A 67 -29.33 12.78 -19.51
C ASN A 67 -27.99 12.78 -18.77
N ALA A 68 -27.87 11.86 -17.82
CA ALA A 68 -26.66 11.66 -17.02
C ALA A 68 -25.82 10.49 -17.59
N GLY A 69 -24.50 10.64 -17.59
CA GLY A 69 -23.54 9.61 -17.95
C GLY A 69 -22.85 8.97 -16.76
N TYR A 70 -22.13 7.91 -16.99
CA TYR A 70 -21.31 7.22 -16.00
C TYR A 70 -19.87 7.10 -16.50
N ALA A 71 -18.92 7.33 -15.59
CA ALA A 71 -17.52 7.05 -15.85
C ALA A 71 -16.87 6.48 -14.59
N LYS A 72 -15.92 5.57 -14.77
CA LYS A 72 -15.06 5.05 -13.70
C LYS A 72 -13.75 5.83 -13.70
N TYR A 73 -13.30 6.25 -12.55
CA TYR A 73 -11.93 6.68 -12.36
C TYR A 73 -11.11 5.47 -11.91
N GLU A 74 -10.25 5.00 -12.78
CA GLU A 74 -9.38 3.86 -12.52
C GLU A 74 -7.97 4.32 -12.17
N THR A 75 -7.44 3.79 -11.07
CA THR A 75 -6.04 4.03 -10.70
C THR A 75 -5.12 3.04 -11.42
N PHE A 76 -5.58 1.82 -11.61
CA PHE A 76 -4.91 0.70 -12.28
C PHE A 76 -5.95 -0.27 -12.85
N PRO A 77 -5.57 -1.12 -13.84
CA PRO A 77 -4.32 -1.10 -14.59
C PRO A 77 -4.19 0.12 -15.50
N ILE A 78 -2.98 0.39 -15.97
CA ILE A 78 -2.76 1.41 -17.00
C ILE A 78 -3.00 0.76 -18.35
N TRP A 79 -4.09 1.15 -19.03
CA TRP A 79 -4.66 0.45 -20.16
C TRP A 79 -3.78 0.40 -21.40
N ASN A 80 -2.97 1.44 -21.66
CA ASN A 80 -2.10 1.58 -22.83
C ASN A 80 -0.67 1.06 -22.60
N LEU A 81 -0.39 0.42 -21.45
CA LEU A 81 0.84 -0.32 -21.25
C LEU A 81 0.64 -1.80 -21.61
N PRO A 82 1.69 -2.50 -22.04
CA PRO A 82 1.62 -3.95 -22.27
C PRO A 82 1.11 -4.72 -21.04
N LEU A 83 0.38 -5.81 -21.28
CA LEU A 83 -0.21 -6.65 -20.21
C LEU A 83 0.79 -7.03 -19.13
N LYS A 84 2.03 -7.38 -19.52
CA LYS A 84 3.10 -7.79 -18.59
C LYS A 84 4.03 -6.64 -18.21
N HIS A 85 3.62 -5.39 -18.43
CA HIS A 85 4.43 -4.27 -17.98
C HIS A 85 4.56 -4.27 -16.45
N PRO A 86 5.76 -4.07 -15.87
CA PRO A 86 5.97 -4.13 -14.42
C PRO A 86 5.01 -3.27 -13.60
N VAL A 87 4.63 -2.10 -14.09
CA VAL A 87 3.63 -1.21 -13.46
C VAL A 87 2.29 -1.93 -13.27
N ASN A 88 1.78 -2.61 -14.31
CA ASN A 88 0.53 -3.36 -14.23
C ASN A 88 0.66 -4.61 -13.35
N LEU A 89 1.83 -5.27 -13.36
CA LEU A 89 2.08 -6.41 -12.48
C LEU A 89 2.25 -5.99 -11.01
N ALA A 90 2.78 -4.80 -10.74
CA ALA A 90 2.80 -4.24 -9.38
C ALA A 90 1.38 -3.99 -8.83
N TYR A 91 0.43 -3.65 -9.70
CA TYR A 91 -0.99 -3.59 -9.31
C TYR A 91 -1.52 -4.97 -8.90
N GLU A 92 -1.24 -6.02 -9.66
CA GLU A 92 -1.62 -7.39 -9.28
C GLU A 92 -1.00 -7.84 -7.95
N ALA A 93 0.25 -7.42 -7.70
CA ALA A 93 0.91 -7.65 -6.42
C ALA A 93 0.20 -6.92 -5.28
N ALA A 94 -0.26 -5.69 -5.52
CA ALA A 94 -0.94 -4.87 -4.52
C ALA A 94 -2.36 -5.36 -4.20
N THR A 95 -2.99 -6.11 -5.11
CA THR A 95 -4.37 -6.63 -5.03
C THR A 95 -4.43 -8.16 -4.96
N ALA A 96 -3.38 -8.77 -4.44
CA ALA A 96 -3.28 -10.23 -4.34
C ALA A 96 -4.41 -10.86 -3.48
N ASP A 97 -4.84 -10.15 -2.45
CA ASP A 97 -5.97 -10.49 -1.58
C ASP A 97 -7.33 -10.43 -2.30
N LEU A 98 -7.46 -9.60 -3.33
CA LEU A 98 -8.67 -9.47 -4.15
C LEU A 98 -8.67 -10.43 -5.33
N ALA A 99 -7.59 -11.16 -5.57
CA ALA A 99 -7.37 -12.01 -6.73
C ALA A 99 -7.51 -11.29 -8.08
N ASP A 100 -7.23 -9.99 -8.13
CA ASP A 100 -7.23 -9.24 -9.38
C ASP A 100 -6.12 -9.72 -10.32
N VAL A 101 -6.47 -9.92 -11.59
CA VAL A 101 -5.55 -10.32 -12.66
C VAL A 101 -5.78 -9.41 -13.86
N ASN A 102 -4.71 -8.85 -14.38
CA ASN A 102 -4.78 -8.06 -15.61
C ASN A 102 -5.04 -8.97 -16.82
N MET A 103 -5.92 -8.53 -17.67
CA MET A 103 -6.34 -9.23 -18.88
C MET A 103 -6.43 -8.27 -20.06
N ILE A 104 -6.33 -8.78 -21.26
CA ILE A 104 -6.74 -8.03 -22.44
C ILE A 104 -8.27 -7.94 -22.43
N ASP A 105 -8.81 -6.75 -22.62
CA ASP A 105 -10.24 -6.52 -22.70
C ASP A 105 -10.80 -7.10 -24.04
N PRO A 106 -11.52 -8.22 -23.98
CA PRO A 106 -12.03 -8.87 -25.20
C PRO A 106 -13.14 -8.06 -25.86
N PHE A 107 -13.92 -7.32 -25.09
CA PHE A 107 -15.00 -6.48 -25.62
C PHE A 107 -14.44 -5.27 -26.38
N HIS A 108 -13.37 -4.66 -25.85
CA HIS A 108 -12.71 -3.55 -26.52
C HIS A 108 -12.02 -4.00 -27.82
N LEU A 109 -11.34 -5.14 -27.77
CA LEU A 109 -10.72 -5.74 -28.93
C LEU A 109 -11.77 -6.06 -30.02
N GLU A 110 -12.91 -6.64 -29.65
CA GLU A 110 -14.00 -6.96 -30.59
C GLU A 110 -14.62 -5.69 -31.21
N ALA A 111 -14.86 -4.67 -30.38
CA ALA A 111 -15.54 -3.45 -30.80
C ALA A 111 -14.69 -2.52 -31.67
N TYR A 112 -13.36 -2.48 -31.42
CA TYR A 112 -12.46 -1.46 -31.97
C TYR A 112 -11.22 -2.03 -32.67
N GLY A 113 -10.91 -3.32 -32.51
CA GLY A 113 -9.68 -3.92 -33.01
C GLY A 113 -8.42 -3.50 -32.22
N GLU A 114 -8.60 -2.86 -31.07
CA GLU A 114 -7.51 -2.33 -30.23
C GLU A 114 -7.29 -3.19 -29.00
N THR A 115 -6.01 -3.43 -28.69
CA THR A 115 -5.61 -4.18 -27.51
C THR A 115 -5.46 -3.24 -26.32
N THR A 116 -6.25 -3.45 -25.29
CA THR A 116 -6.21 -2.68 -24.04
C THR A 116 -6.14 -3.61 -22.84
N VAL A 117 -5.58 -3.12 -21.73
CA VAL A 117 -5.47 -3.88 -20.48
C VAL A 117 -6.54 -3.41 -19.50
N ASN A 118 -7.28 -4.37 -18.98
CA ASN A 118 -8.24 -4.17 -17.90
C ASN A 118 -8.08 -5.32 -16.89
N TYR A 119 -8.80 -5.33 -15.78
CA TYR A 119 -8.73 -6.44 -14.83
C TYR A 119 -9.97 -7.34 -14.90
N ASN A 120 -9.79 -8.60 -14.52
CA ASN A 120 -10.79 -9.67 -14.65
C ASN A 120 -12.17 -9.27 -14.13
N ARG A 121 -12.28 -8.66 -12.96
CA ARG A 121 -13.58 -8.33 -12.35
C ARG A 121 -14.40 -7.32 -13.18
N ASP A 122 -13.74 -6.35 -13.84
CA ASP A 122 -14.45 -5.41 -14.71
C ASP A 122 -14.92 -6.09 -16.00
N ILE A 123 -14.10 -6.99 -16.54
CA ILE A 123 -14.45 -7.77 -17.72
C ILE A 123 -15.64 -8.71 -17.42
N GLU A 124 -15.58 -9.42 -16.28
CA GLU A 124 -16.63 -10.36 -15.87
C GLU A 124 -17.98 -9.69 -15.58
N ILE A 125 -17.97 -8.48 -14.99
CA ILE A 125 -19.21 -7.76 -14.67
C ILE A 125 -19.80 -6.99 -15.85
N PHE A 126 -19.04 -6.74 -16.90
CA PHE A 126 -19.48 -5.89 -18.02
C PHE A 126 -20.79 -6.33 -18.68
N PRO A 127 -21.05 -7.63 -18.96
CA PRO A 127 -22.33 -8.07 -19.53
C PRO A 127 -23.55 -7.73 -18.67
N VAL A 128 -23.36 -7.75 -17.34
CA VAL A 128 -24.41 -7.35 -16.39
C VAL A 128 -24.63 -5.84 -16.45
N LEU A 129 -23.55 -5.06 -16.50
CA LEU A 129 -23.63 -3.60 -16.63
C LEU A 129 -24.26 -3.18 -17.98
N GLU A 130 -23.88 -3.83 -19.06
CA GLU A 130 -24.48 -3.60 -20.38
C GLU A 130 -26.02 -3.80 -20.34
N THR A 131 -26.46 -4.89 -19.69
CA THR A 131 -27.89 -5.17 -19.54
C THR A 131 -28.59 -4.12 -18.67
N ILE A 132 -27.95 -3.66 -17.58
CA ILE A 132 -28.47 -2.59 -16.72
C ILE A 132 -28.61 -1.28 -17.51
N PHE A 133 -27.57 -0.87 -18.27
CA PHE A 133 -27.61 0.35 -19.09
C PHE A 133 -28.70 0.27 -20.15
N ARG A 134 -28.81 -0.86 -20.86
CA ARG A 134 -29.90 -1.09 -21.82
C ARG A 134 -31.28 -0.98 -21.18
N SER A 135 -31.43 -1.49 -19.96
CA SER A 135 -32.69 -1.42 -19.22
C SER A 135 -33.03 -0.01 -18.74
N ILE A 136 -32.02 0.83 -18.46
CA ILE A 136 -32.24 2.23 -18.05
C ILE A 136 -32.48 3.13 -19.27
N PHE A 137 -31.63 3.04 -20.30
CA PHE A 137 -31.56 4.01 -21.41
C PHE A 137 -32.14 3.52 -22.72
N GLY A 138 -32.49 2.22 -22.83
CA GLY A 138 -32.90 1.59 -24.07
C GLY A 138 -31.71 1.05 -24.88
N GLU A 139 -30.52 1.58 -24.67
CA GLU A 139 -29.26 1.15 -25.31
C GLU A 139 -28.11 1.23 -24.29
N CYS A 140 -27.01 0.54 -24.56
CA CYS A 140 -25.79 0.70 -23.79
C CYS A 140 -24.86 1.69 -24.50
N PRO A 141 -24.45 2.80 -23.84
CA PRO A 141 -23.53 3.77 -24.43
C PRO A 141 -22.09 3.26 -24.51
N TYR A 142 -21.78 2.16 -23.86
CA TYR A 142 -20.44 1.57 -23.77
C TYR A 142 -20.40 0.25 -24.54
N LYS A 143 -19.31 0.02 -25.28
CA LYS A 143 -19.05 -1.25 -25.99
C LYS A 143 -18.11 -2.16 -25.23
N SER A 144 -17.42 -1.62 -24.21
CA SER A 144 -16.45 -2.35 -23.39
C SER A 144 -16.35 -1.76 -21.98
N PRO A 145 -15.81 -2.52 -21.01
CA PRO A 145 -15.47 -1.94 -19.70
C PRO A 145 -14.41 -0.82 -19.82
N THR A 146 -13.53 -0.87 -20.82
CA THR A 146 -12.54 0.17 -21.11
C THR A 146 -13.19 1.51 -21.49
N ASP A 147 -14.33 1.49 -22.19
CA ASP A 147 -15.08 2.71 -22.54
C ASP A 147 -15.64 3.44 -21.31
N MET A 148 -15.91 2.72 -20.23
CA MET A 148 -16.48 3.31 -19.01
C MET A 148 -15.46 4.15 -18.23
N GLY A 149 -14.17 3.97 -18.48
CA GLY A 149 -13.10 4.73 -17.88
C GLY A 149 -11.85 3.91 -17.66
N VAL A 150 -10.72 4.54 -17.91
CA VAL A 150 -9.39 3.94 -17.84
C VAL A 150 -8.38 4.90 -17.25
N ASN A 151 -7.26 4.38 -16.76
CA ASN A 151 -6.11 5.18 -16.44
C ASN A 151 -5.21 5.36 -17.66
N MET A 152 -5.13 6.57 -18.16
CA MET A 152 -4.33 6.94 -19.34
C MET A 152 -2.92 7.45 -18.99
N ALA A 153 -2.47 7.26 -17.75
CA ALA A 153 -1.17 7.77 -17.28
C ALA A 153 0.03 7.21 -18.07
N GLY A 154 -0.13 6.10 -18.79
CA GLY A 154 0.91 5.57 -19.65
C GLY A 154 1.37 6.55 -20.75
N PHE A 155 0.51 7.47 -21.19
CA PHE A 155 0.90 8.53 -22.12
C PHE A 155 1.76 9.63 -21.49
N ALA A 156 1.79 9.72 -20.16
CA ALA A 156 2.56 10.71 -19.42
C ALA A 156 3.90 10.16 -18.90
N ILE A 157 4.20 8.89 -19.15
CA ILE A 157 5.49 8.29 -18.74
C ILE A 157 6.60 8.88 -19.60
N CYS A 158 7.52 9.60 -18.94
CA CYS A 158 8.71 10.18 -19.57
C CYS A 158 10.00 9.41 -19.25
N ASP A 159 9.96 8.54 -18.22
CA ASP A 159 11.06 7.66 -17.83
C ASP A 159 10.48 6.28 -17.46
N ASP A 160 10.45 5.41 -18.47
CA ASP A 160 9.90 4.06 -18.31
C ASP A 160 10.78 3.17 -17.40
N GLU A 161 12.11 3.37 -17.43
CA GLU A 161 13.02 2.59 -16.61
C GLU A 161 12.83 2.89 -15.12
N ALA A 162 12.66 4.17 -14.76
CA ALA A 162 12.34 4.55 -13.39
C ALA A 162 10.99 3.95 -12.93
N CYS A 163 9.99 3.90 -13.82
CA CYS A 163 8.70 3.26 -13.51
C CYS A 163 8.84 1.75 -13.31
N ARG A 164 9.67 1.07 -14.13
CA ARG A 164 9.97 -0.37 -14.00
C ARG A 164 10.67 -0.66 -12.70
N GLU A 165 11.75 0.06 -12.38
CA GLU A 165 12.49 -0.13 -11.15
C GLU A 165 11.62 0.10 -9.91
N ALA A 166 10.83 1.17 -9.88
CA ALA A 166 9.88 1.42 -8.80
C ALA A 166 8.87 0.28 -8.63
N SER A 167 8.41 -0.29 -9.76
CA SER A 167 7.48 -1.44 -9.76
C SER A 167 8.14 -2.72 -9.25
N TYR A 168 9.39 -2.98 -9.61
CA TYR A 168 10.15 -4.12 -9.08
C TYR A 168 10.31 -4.01 -7.56
N GLN A 169 10.67 -2.83 -7.08
CA GLN A 169 10.78 -2.58 -5.63
C GLN A 169 9.43 -2.74 -4.92
N GLU A 170 8.31 -2.34 -5.54
CA GLU A 170 6.97 -2.55 -4.96
C GLU A 170 6.60 -4.03 -4.90
N ILE A 171 6.83 -4.79 -5.95
CA ILE A 171 6.55 -6.24 -5.98
C ILE A 171 7.36 -6.96 -4.89
N ILE A 172 8.66 -6.63 -4.73
CA ILE A 172 9.49 -7.20 -3.66
C ILE A 172 8.95 -6.80 -2.27
N ARG A 173 8.51 -5.56 -2.09
CA ARG A 173 7.86 -5.14 -0.82
C ARG A 173 6.60 -5.95 -0.53
N ARG A 174 5.75 -6.17 -1.53
CA ARG A 174 4.52 -6.97 -1.39
C ARG A 174 4.82 -8.42 -1.07
N TYR A 175 5.86 -9.00 -1.70
CA TYR A 175 6.34 -10.33 -1.35
C TYR A 175 6.67 -10.44 0.15
N PHE A 176 7.50 -9.55 0.69
CA PHE A 176 7.84 -9.56 2.13
C PHE A 176 6.62 -9.33 3.02
N ALA A 177 5.73 -8.42 2.63
CA ALA A 177 4.49 -8.17 3.38
C ALA A 177 3.61 -9.41 3.46
N SER A 178 3.38 -10.10 2.32
CA SER A 178 2.60 -11.34 2.26
C SER A 178 3.29 -12.48 3.02
N ALA A 179 4.62 -12.64 2.88
CA ALA A 179 5.38 -13.66 3.60
C ALA A 179 5.26 -13.47 5.13
N CYS A 180 5.35 -12.24 5.60
CA CYS A 180 5.18 -11.91 7.02
C CYS A 180 3.73 -12.07 7.48
N ALA A 181 2.74 -11.72 6.66
CA ALA A 181 1.33 -11.90 6.97
C ALA A 181 0.97 -13.39 7.10
N VAL A 182 1.46 -14.22 6.18
CA VAL A 182 1.32 -15.70 6.27
C VAL A 182 2.02 -16.24 7.52
N LYS A 183 3.23 -15.75 7.82
CA LYS A 183 3.97 -16.15 9.03
C LYS A 183 3.24 -15.80 10.31
N LYS A 184 2.52 -14.67 10.32
CA LYS A 184 1.67 -14.22 11.44
C LYS A 184 0.31 -14.92 11.48
N GLY A 185 -0.07 -15.70 10.46
CA GLY A 185 -1.37 -16.38 10.35
C GLY A 185 -2.55 -15.44 10.00
N ILE A 186 -2.26 -14.25 9.45
CA ILE A 186 -3.28 -13.25 9.09
C ILE A 186 -3.57 -13.18 7.58
N ALA A 187 -2.81 -13.89 6.75
CA ALA A 187 -3.04 -14.01 5.32
C ALA A 187 -2.99 -15.46 4.87
N MET A 188 -3.61 -15.74 3.73
CA MET A 188 -3.65 -17.08 3.15
C MET A 188 -2.36 -17.37 2.37
N PRO A 189 -1.85 -18.63 2.40
CA PRO A 189 -0.68 -19.02 1.60
C PRO A 189 -0.83 -18.78 0.09
N ALA A 190 -2.06 -18.69 -0.42
CA ALA A 190 -2.34 -18.39 -1.82
C ALA A 190 -1.85 -16.98 -2.22
N GLU A 191 -1.97 -16.00 -1.33
CA GLU A 191 -1.48 -14.64 -1.56
C GLU A 191 0.05 -14.60 -1.74
N LEU A 192 0.78 -15.32 -0.87
CA LEU A 192 2.23 -15.43 -0.99
C LEU A 192 2.64 -16.12 -2.31
N ARG A 193 1.96 -17.22 -2.66
CA ARG A 193 2.23 -17.91 -3.94
C ARG A 193 2.02 -16.99 -5.14
N LYS A 194 1.01 -16.13 -5.11
CA LYS A 194 0.79 -15.14 -6.17
C LYS A 194 1.97 -14.16 -6.29
N GLN A 195 2.48 -13.67 -5.15
CA GLN A 195 3.68 -12.81 -5.15
C GLN A 195 4.91 -13.53 -5.72
N GLU A 196 5.13 -14.79 -5.33
CA GLU A 196 6.22 -15.62 -5.86
C GLU A 196 6.10 -15.82 -7.38
N MET A 197 4.90 -16.06 -7.88
CA MET A 197 4.65 -16.18 -9.32
C MET A 197 4.96 -14.87 -10.07
N LEU A 198 4.57 -13.72 -9.52
CA LEU A 198 4.86 -12.41 -10.11
C LEU A 198 6.38 -12.13 -10.12
N MET A 199 7.06 -12.38 -9.01
CA MET A 199 8.52 -12.26 -8.94
C MET A 199 9.21 -13.15 -9.98
N ASN A 200 8.81 -14.42 -10.07
CA ASN A 200 9.37 -15.37 -11.03
C ASN A 200 9.12 -14.92 -12.49
N SER A 201 7.93 -14.40 -12.80
CA SER A 201 7.58 -13.96 -14.15
C SER A 201 8.41 -12.76 -14.63
N LEU A 202 8.91 -11.96 -13.70
CA LEU A 202 9.76 -10.80 -13.96
C LEU A 202 11.25 -11.06 -13.66
N HIS A 203 11.61 -12.30 -13.29
CA HIS A 203 12.97 -12.70 -12.87
C HIS A 203 13.53 -11.83 -11.73
N LEU A 204 12.65 -11.45 -10.77
CA LEU A 204 13.05 -10.65 -9.62
C LEU A 204 13.61 -11.53 -8.51
N ASP A 205 14.68 -11.03 -7.89
CA ASP A 205 15.26 -11.58 -6.67
C ASP A 205 15.21 -10.55 -5.54
N VAL A 206 14.99 -10.99 -4.31
CA VAL A 206 14.90 -10.10 -3.15
C VAL A 206 16.18 -9.30 -2.91
N SER A 207 17.36 -9.77 -3.39
CA SER A 207 18.63 -9.06 -3.28
C SER A 207 18.69 -7.79 -4.15
N MET A 208 17.80 -7.63 -5.13
CA MET A 208 17.65 -6.40 -5.90
C MET A 208 17.24 -5.22 -5.01
N ARG A 209 16.65 -5.49 -3.85
CA ARG A 209 16.46 -4.50 -2.79
C ARG A 209 17.72 -4.50 -1.92
N LYS A 210 18.63 -3.56 -2.16
CA LYS A 210 19.99 -3.49 -1.57
C LYS A 210 20.01 -3.59 -0.04
N THR A 211 18.96 -3.14 0.64
CA THR A 211 18.85 -3.25 2.09
C THR A 211 18.70 -4.69 2.57
N VAL A 212 18.20 -5.61 1.74
CA VAL A 212 18.03 -7.03 2.10
C VAL A 212 19.39 -7.72 2.30
N PRO A 213 20.28 -7.79 1.30
CA PRO A 213 21.60 -8.42 1.51
C PRO A 213 22.43 -7.72 2.59
N ALA A 214 22.30 -6.39 2.75
CA ALA A 214 23.03 -5.65 3.77
C ALA A 214 22.57 -6.01 5.20
N ALA A 215 21.26 -6.10 5.43
CA ALA A 215 20.72 -6.52 6.73
C ALA A 215 21.07 -7.97 7.05
N ARG A 216 20.96 -8.88 6.05
CA ARG A 216 21.34 -10.29 6.20
C ARG A 216 22.83 -10.46 6.52
N ALA A 217 23.70 -9.77 5.79
CA ALA A 217 25.14 -9.80 6.02
C ALA A 217 25.49 -9.30 7.43
N LYS A 218 24.88 -8.18 7.86
CA LYS A 218 25.10 -7.63 9.21
C LYS A 218 24.57 -8.54 10.31
N ALA A 219 23.46 -9.20 10.11
CA ALA A 219 22.94 -10.20 11.04
C ALA A 219 23.86 -11.43 11.15
N ALA A 220 24.37 -11.93 10.01
CA ALA A 220 25.31 -13.06 9.99
C ALA A 220 26.64 -12.69 10.65
N GLU A 221 27.19 -11.50 10.36
CA GLU A 221 28.44 -11.01 10.97
C GLU A 221 28.36 -10.93 12.50
N THR A 222 27.21 -10.48 13.02
CA THR A 222 27.09 -10.16 14.44
C THR A 222 26.39 -11.22 15.28
N GLY A 223 25.76 -12.21 14.64
CA GLY A 223 24.92 -13.21 15.31
C GLY A 223 23.66 -12.62 15.99
N ALA A 224 23.32 -11.37 15.68
CA ALA A 224 22.21 -10.65 16.28
C ALA A 224 21.28 -10.08 15.18
N PRO A 225 19.99 -9.86 15.46
CA PRO A 225 19.11 -9.19 14.53
C PRO A 225 19.68 -7.84 14.07
N ALA A 226 19.59 -7.59 12.76
CA ALA A 226 20.11 -6.38 12.13
C ALA A 226 19.07 -5.73 11.21
N ALA A 227 19.27 -4.46 10.94
CA ALA A 227 18.50 -3.70 9.97
C ALA A 227 19.44 -2.89 9.07
N ALA A 228 19.00 -2.61 7.86
CA ALA A 228 19.70 -1.76 6.91
C ALA A 228 18.76 -0.66 6.40
N ILE A 229 19.32 0.51 6.15
CA ILE A 229 18.61 1.67 5.59
C ILE A 229 19.42 2.20 4.42
N GLU A 230 18.78 2.32 3.25
CA GLU A 230 19.30 3.02 2.08
C GLU A 230 18.63 4.38 2.02
N LEU A 231 19.44 5.44 2.05
CA LEU A 231 18.99 6.82 1.92
C LEU A 231 18.55 7.12 0.47
N PRO A 232 17.77 8.20 0.23
CA PRO A 232 17.35 8.57 -1.13
C PRO A 232 18.50 8.81 -2.11
N ASP A 233 19.69 9.15 -1.62
CA ASP A 233 20.91 9.33 -2.41
C ASP A 233 21.68 8.02 -2.67
N GLY A 234 21.16 6.88 -2.23
CA GLY A 234 21.73 5.55 -2.43
C GLY A 234 22.78 5.13 -1.40
N ARG A 235 23.15 5.99 -0.44
CA ARG A 235 24.06 5.61 0.66
C ARG A 235 23.35 4.63 1.59
N LEU A 236 24.10 3.62 2.08
CA LEU A 236 23.59 2.54 2.87
C LEU A 236 24.22 2.51 4.27
N VAL A 237 23.39 2.32 5.27
CA VAL A 237 23.83 2.07 6.66
C VAL A 237 23.18 0.84 7.22
N THR A 238 23.81 0.26 8.25
CA THR A 238 23.28 -0.87 9.01
C THR A 238 23.25 -0.59 10.50
N GLY A 239 22.38 -1.29 11.21
CA GLY A 239 22.35 -1.30 12.66
C GLY A 239 22.08 -2.71 13.17
N LYS A 240 22.61 -3.06 14.34
CA LYS A 240 22.35 -4.34 15.01
C LYS A 240 21.69 -4.15 16.36
N THR A 241 20.99 -5.17 16.80
CA THR A 241 20.45 -5.22 18.17
C THR A 241 21.58 -5.20 19.21
N SER A 242 21.40 -4.40 20.24
CA SER A 242 22.30 -4.29 21.38
C SER A 242 21.53 -4.42 22.70
N GLY A 243 22.19 -4.27 23.84
CA GLY A 243 21.53 -4.18 25.16
C GLY A 243 20.69 -2.91 25.32
N LEU A 244 21.02 -1.84 24.57
CA LEU A 244 20.37 -0.54 24.71
C LEU A 244 19.12 -0.41 23.81
N MET A 245 19.22 -0.88 22.57
CA MET A 245 18.17 -0.65 21.56
C MET A 245 18.09 -1.78 20.53
N GLY A 246 16.95 -1.87 19.87
CA GLY A 246 16.73 -2.79 18.74
C GLY A 246 17.51 -2.39 17.50
N ALA A 247 17.62 -3.33 16.54
CA ALA A 247 18.31 -3.11 15.25
C ALA A 247 17.72 -1.93 14.46
N SER A 248 16.41 -1.77 14.48
CA SER A 248 15.67 -0.66 13.86
C SER A 248 16.14 0.70 14.36
N CYS A 249 16.26 0.83 15.67
CA CYS A 249 16.72 2.08 16.32
C CYS A 249 18.17 2.38 15.97
N ALA A 250 19.04 1.37 16.04
CA ALA A 250 20.45 1.54 15.70
C ALA A 250 20.63 1.96 14.23
N ALA A 251 19.92 1.30 13.32
CA ALA A 251 19.94 1.66 11.89
C ALA A 251 19.39 3.07 11.66
N LEU A 252 18.28 3.44 12.34
CA LEU A 252 17.69 4.79 12.25
C LEU A 252 18.67 5.88 12.70
N LEU A 253 19.30 5.72 13.87
CA LEU A 253 20.28 6.69 14.34
C LEU A 253 21.50 6.79 13.41
N ASN A 254 21.97 5.67 12.86
CA ASN A 254 23.06 5.68 11.89
C ASN A 254 22.65 6.36 10.58
N ALA A 255 21.41 6.17 10.12
CA ALA A 255 20.89 6.87 8.94
C ALA A 255 20.80 8.39 9.17
N ILE A 256 20.33 8.81 10.35
CA ILE A 256 20.27 10.22 10.75
C ILE A 256 21.67 10.82 10.76
N LYS A 257 22.66 10.15 11.39
CA LYS A 257 24.05 10.60 11.41
C LYS A 257 24.62 10.77 10.00
N LEU A 258 24.43 9.74 9.17
CA LEU A 258 24.93 9.76 7.79
C LEU A 258 24.31 10.91 6.98
N SER A 259 23.00 11.13 7.15
CA SER A 259 22.28 12.21 6.48
C SER A 259 22.74 13.60 6.95
N ALA A 260 22.99 13.76 8.26
CA ALA A 260 23.46 15.00 8.86
C ALA A 260 24.98 15.25 8.71
N GLY A 261 25.74 14.31 8.14
CA GLY A 261 27.21 14.41 8.08
C GLY A 261 27.90 14.29 9.44
N ILE A 262 27.27 13.64 10.42
CA ILE A 262 27.81 13.43 11.76
C ILE A 262 28.68 12.17 11.78
N ASP A 263 29.87 12.28 12.38
CA ASP A 263 30.79 11.14 12.53
C ASP A 263 30.13 10.01 13.33
N ASP A 264 30.32 8.77 12.86
CA ASP A 264 29.69 7.58 13.45
C ASP A 264 30.06 7.34 14.94
N ARG A 265 31.25 7.81 15.36
CA ARG A 265 31.73 7.72 16.75
C ARG A 265 30.99 8.64 17.71
N VAL A 266 30.26 9.64 17.22
CA VAL A 266 29.52 10.58 18.08
C VAL A 266 28.27 9.91 18.66
N ASN A 267 28.13 9.94 19.97
CA ASN A 267 26.94 9.52 20.67
C ASN A 267 25.90 10.66 20.67
N LEU A 268 24.82 10.50 19.93
CA LEU A 268 23.73 11.50 19.87
C LEU A 268 22.94 11.59 21.17
N ILE A 269 22.82 10.46 21.88
CA ILE A 269 22.04 10.33 23.10
C ILE A 269 22.98 9.83 24.20
N SER A 270 23.05 10.58 25.30
CA SER A 270 23.83 10.18 26.46
C SER A 270 23.25 8.94 27.14
N PRO A 271 24.08 8.00 27.63
CA PRO A 271 23.63 6.92 28.49
C PRO A 271 22.81 7.40 29.71
N MET A 272 23.10 8.60 30.23
CA MET A 272 22.33 9.22 31.32
C MET A 272 20.87 9.53 30.94
N VAL A 273 20.55 9.68 29.66
CA VAL A 273 19.17 9.85 29.15
C VAL A 273 18.53 8.49 28.93
N LEU A 274 19.29 7.50 28.44
CA LEU A 274 18.77 6.18 28.11
C LEU A 274 18.44 5.34 29.35
N ALA A 275 19.30 5.35 30.37
CA ALA A 275 19.14 4.52 31.55
C ALA A 275 17.84 4.77 32.35
N PRO A 276 17.39 6.03 32.57
CA PRO A 276 16.09 6.29 33.20
C PRO A 276 14.89 5.77 32.36
N ILE A 277 14.96 5.83 31.03
CA ILE A 277 13.89 5.32 30.13
C ILE A 277 13.81 3.80 30.27
N GLN A 278 14.96 3.11 30.28
CA GLN A 278 14.99 1.65 30.44
C GLN A 278 14.47 1.24 31.84
N HIS A 279 14.84 1.98 32.88
CA HIS A 279 14.37 1.75 34.26
C HIS A 279 12.84 1.93 34.34
N LEU A 280 12.31 3.04 33.83
CA LEU A 280 10.87 3.28 33.74
C LEU A 280 10.16 2.12 33.08
N LYS A 281 10.70 1.67 31.93
CA LYS A 281 10.12 0.62 31.07
C LYS A 281 10.02 -0.71 31.81
N ILE A 282 11.05 -1.10 32.55
CA ILE A 282 11.11 -2.38 33.26
C ILE A 282 10.40 -2.30 34.61
N GLU A 283 10.79 -1.37 35.47
CA GLU A 283 10.37 -1.34 36.86
C GLU A 283 8.97 -0.78 37.09
N HIS A 284 8.55 0.17 36.24
CA HIS A 284 7.25 0.84 36.42
C HIS A 284 6.18 0.42 35.40
N LEU A 285 6.59 0.13 34.16
CA LEU A 285 5.65 -0.27 33.11
C LEU A 285 5.57 -1.80 32.92
N GLY A 286 6.39 -2.57 33.61
CA GLY A 286 6.34 -4.03 33.61
C GLY A 286 6.76 -4.68 32.28
N ASN A 287 7.50 -3.98 31.42
CA ASN A 287 8.03 -4.57 30.21
C ASN A 287 9.17 -5.56 30.51
N SER A 288 9.17 -6.70 29.84
CA SER A 288 10.27 -7.68 29.94
C SER A 288 11.48 -7.31 29.07
N ASN A 289 11.34 -6.39 28.11
CA ASN A 289 12.38 -6.00 27.17
C ASN A 289 12.90 -4.58 27.48
N PRO A 290 14.15 -4.42 27.96
CA PRO A 290 14.72 -3.10 28.25
C PRO A 290 15.09 -2.28 27.02
N ARG A 291 15.21 -2.92 25.83
CA ARG A 291 15.64 -2.25 24.61
C ARG A 291 14.63 -1.22 24.18
N LEU A 292 15.13 -0.05 23.75
CA LEU A 292 14.28 1.01 23.27
C LEU A 292 13.74 0.71 21.87
N HIS A 293 12.50 1.12 21.63
CA HIS A 293 11.84 1.18 20.34
C HIS A 293 12.16 2.51 19.62
N THR A 294 11.82 2.61 18.34
CA THR A 294 12.16 3.77 17.53
C THR A 294 11.52 5.07 18.00
N ASP A 295 10.30 5.03 18.52
CA ASP A 295 9.63 6.19 19.13
C ASP A 295 10.33 6.65 20.42
N GLU A 296 10.70 5.71 21.31
CA GLU A 296 11.42 6.00 22.55
C GLU A 296 12.79 6.62 22.27
N VAL A 297 13.50 6.12 21.24
CA VAL A 297 14.79 6.65 20.81
C VAL A 297 14.66 8.06 20.23
N LEU A 298 13.63 8.34 19.44
CA LEU A 298 13.41 9.68 18.89
C LEU A 298 13.01 10.69 19.98
N ILE A 299 12.24 10.27 20.99
CA ILE A 299 11.96 11.11 22.18
C ILE A 299 13.25 11.40 22.94
N ALA A 300 14.09 10.39 23.18
CA ALA A 300 15.38 10.56 23.85
C ALA A 300 16.32 11.50 23.07
N LEU A 301 16.33 11.39 21.74
CA LEU A 301 17.08 12.28 20.85
C LEU A 301 16.57 13.72 20.96
N SER A 302 15.24 13.91 20.93
CA SER A 302 14.58 15.22 21.10
C SER A 302 14.95 15.88 22.43
N ILE A 303 14.96 15.12 23.52
CA ILE A 303 15.39 15.64 24.83
C ILE A 303 16.88 16.03 24.80
N SER A 304 17.71 15.18 24.17
CA SER A 304 19.15 15.45 24.06
C SER A 304 19.44 16.69 23.21
N ALA A 305 18.63 17.00 22.20
CA ALA A 305 18.77 18.16 21.34
C ALA A 305 18.67 19.50 22.07
N VAL A 306 17.99 19.54 23.23
CA VAL A 306 17.86 20.78 24.04
C VAL A 306 19.22 21.32 24.51
N THR A 307 20.21 20.44 24.72
CA THR A 307 21.51 20.83 25.29
C THR A 307 22.71 20.35 24.46
N ASN A 308 22.45 19.59 23.39
CA ASN A 308 23.49 19.04 22.51
C ASN A 308 23.26 19.47 21.06
N PRO A 309 24.05 20.42 20.55
CA PRO A 309 23.90 20.92 19.17
C PRO A 309 24.03 19.82 18.09
N THR A 310 24.80 18.76 18.36
CA THR A 310 24.90 17.63 17.42
C THR A 310 23.60 16.81 17.39
N ALA A 311 22.92 16.66 18.52
CA ALA A 311 21.62 16.02 18.56
C ALA A 311 20.53 16.90 17.91
N GLU A 312 20.64 18.22 18.02
CA GLU A 312 19.76 19.18 17.31
C GLU A 312 19.94 19.03 15.79
N LEU A 313 21.17 19.05 15.30
CA LEU A 313 21.47 18.80 13.87
C LEU A 313 20.92 17.45 13.38
N ALA A 314 21.00 16.42 14.22
CA ALA A 314 20.46 15.11 13.94
C ALA A 314 18.91 15.15 13.83
N MET A 315 18.21 15.90 14.67
CA MET A 315 16.76 16.07 14.62
C MET A 315 16.32 16.79 13.32
N GLU A 316 17.05 17.80 12.90
CA GLU A 316 16.78 18.51 11.62
C GLU A 316 16.91 17.58 10.41
N ALA A 317 17.82 16.61 10.46
CA ALA A 317 18.04 15.65 9.38
C ALA A 317 16.91 14.61 9.21
N LEU A 318 15.97 14.49 10.15
CA LEU A 318 14.87 13.51 10.07
C LEU A 318 14.03 13.65 8.78
N ALA A 319 13.79 14.87 8.32
CA ALA A 319 13.00 15.13 7.12
C ALA A 319 13.64 14.55 5.84
N SER A 320 14.96 14.44 5.81
CA SER A 320 15.72 13.91 4.66
C SER A 320 15.63 12.38 4.53
N LEU A 321 15.13 11.68 5.55
CA LEU A 321 14.94 10.23 5.51
C LEU A 321 13.71 9.82 4.71
N ARG A 322 12.85 10.75 4.32
CA ARG A 322 11.66 10.45 3.52
C ARG A 322 12.05 9.80 2.20
N GLY A 323 11.38 8.68 1.87
CA GLY A 323 11.68 7.90 0.66
C GLY A 323 12.76 6.83 0.85
N SER A 324 13.49 6.83 1.98
CA SER A 324 14.49 5.79 2.29
C SER A 324 13.89 4.40 2.31
N GLN A 325 14.71 3.41 1.95
CA GLN A 325 14.35 2.00 1.99
C GLN A 325 14.88 1.36 3.28
N VAL A 326 14.05 0.58 3.94
CA VAL A 326 14.41 -0.11 5.20
C VAL A 326 14.19 -1.61 5.06
N HIS A 327 15.12 -2.41 5.55
CA HIS A 327 14.91 -3.85 5.72
C HIS A 327 15.44 -4.33 7.07
N SER A 328 14.66 -5.16 7.75
CA SER A 328 15.04 -5.82 9.00
C SER A 328 15.16 -7.33 8.81
N SER A 329 16.16 -7.94 9.44
CA SER A 329 16.35 -9.39 9.44
C SER A 329 15.33 -10.16 10.29
N VAL A 330 14.43 -9.46 10.97
CA VAL A 330 13.35 -10.03 11.80
C VAL A 330 12.08 -9.20 11.67
N ILE A 331 10.94 -9.82 11.95
CA ILE A 331 9.64 -9.13 12.02
C ILE A 331 9.72 -8.00 13.06
N LEU A 332 9.34 -6.81 12.65
CA LEU A 332 9.31 -5.63 13.52
C LEU A 332 8.04 -5.59 14.37
N SER A 333 8.15 -4.88 15.49
CA SER A 333 6.98 -4.47 16.26
C SER A 333 6.10 -3.49 15.46
N SER A 334 4.81 -3.41 15.79
CA SER A 334 3.91 -2.43 15.17
C SER A 334 4.34 -0.98 15.42
N VAL A 335 5.03 -0.73 16.53
CA VAL A 335 5.58 0.59 16.91
C VAL A 335 6.69 0.96 15.93
N ASP A 336 7.70 0.09 15.77
CA ASP A 336 8.85 0.34 14.88
C ASP A 336 8.42 0.46 13.43
N GLU A 337 7.56 -0.46 12.94
CA GLU A 337 7.00 -0.41 11.59
C GLU A 337 6.21 0.88 11.36
N GLY A 338 5.34 1.23 12.32
CA GLY A 338 4.53 2.46 12.27
C GLY A 338 5.37 3.72 12.24
N MET A 339 6.49 3.76 13.00
CA MET A 339 7.38 4.90 13.03
C MET A 339 8.08 5.11 11.69
N PHE A 340 8.64 4.06 11.07
CA PHE A 340 9.23 4.17 9.74
C PHE A 340 8.23 4.67 8.69
N LYS A 341 7.00 4.16 8.73
CA LYS A 341 5.93 4.63 7.82
C LYS A 341 5.58 6.11 8.03
N ARG A 342 5.53 6.59 9.29
CA ARG A 342 5.29 8.02 9.61
C ARG A 342 6.43 8.92 9.14
N LEU A 343 7.67 8.43 9.17
CA LEU A 343 8.82 9.12 8.59
C LEU A 343 8.84 9.08 7.04
N GLY A 344 7.85 8.42 6.41
CA GLY A 344 7.76 8.30 4.97
C GLY A 344 8.77 7.33 4.35
N MET A 345 9.23 6.36 5.14
CA MET A 345 10.19 5.34 4.72
C MET A 345 9.47 4.04 4.28
N ASN A 346 10.06 3.32 3.34
CA ASN A 346 9.54 2.07 2.81
C ASN A 346 10.16 0.88 3.57
N VAL A 347 9.41 0.26 4.47
CA VAL A 347 9.91 -0.78 5.36
C VAL A 347 9.52 -2.18 4.88
N THR A 348 10.47 -3.11 4.99
CA THR A 348 10.30 -4.54 4.81
C THR A 348 11.03 -5.30 5.91
N PHE A 349 10.69 -6.56 6.13
CA PHE A 349 11.38 -7.41 7.10
C PHE A 349 11.24 -8.89 6.74
N GLU A 350 12.22 -9.69 7.19
CA GLU A 350 12.18 -11.15 7.01
C GLU A 350 11.01 -11.75 7.80
N PRO A 351 10.37 -12.83 7.30
CA PRO A 351 9.29 -13.53 8.00
C PRO A 351 9.82 -14.41 9.15
N VAL A 352 10.67 -13.86 10.00
CA VAL A 352 11.36 -14.53 11.11
C VAL A 352 11.12 -13.77 12.39
N TYR A 353 10.66 -14.45 13.44
CA TYR A 353 10.54 -13.86 14.77
C TYR A 353 11.91 -13.78 15.48
N GLN A 354 12.14 -12.69 16.20
CA GLN A 354 13.36 -12.50 16.97
C GLN A 354 13.48 -13.50 18.13
N SER A 355 12.36 -13.88 18.75
CA SER A 355 12.29 -14.91 19.78
C SER A 355 10.89 -15.53 19.81
N HIS A 356 10.79 -16.79 20.23
CA HIS A 356 9.50 -17.49 20.38
C HIS A 356 8.65 -16.97 21.55
N THR A 357 9.25 -16.26 22.52
CA THR A 357 8.58 -15.86 23.75
C THR A 357 8.01 -14.44 23.74
N LEU A 358 8.45 -13.57 22.84
CA LEU A 358 8.07 -12.14 22.83
C LEU A 358 6.83 -11.82 21.97
N TYR A 359 6.36 -12.75 21.16
CA TYR A 359 5.30 -12.49 20.17
C TYR A 359 4.03 -13.34 20.36
N HIS A 360 3.93 -14.06 21.49
CA HIS A 360 2.76 -14.87 21.85
C HIS A 360 1.90 -14.20 22.96
N LYS A 361 1.79 -12.88 22.95
CA LYS A 361 0.81 -12.19 23.80
C LYS A 361 0.00 -11.20 22.98
#